data_2b8bf41030abb388746434a410055ee1
#
_entry.id   2b8bf41030abb388746434a410055ee1
#
_cell.length_a   1.000
_cell.length_b   1.000
_cell.length_c   1.000
_cell.angle_alpha   90.00
_cell.angle_beta   90.00
_cell.angle_gamma   90.00
#
_symmetry.space_group_name_H-M   'P 1'
#
loop_
_entity.id
_entity.type
_entity.pdbx_description
1 polymer ?
#
loop_
_entity_poly.entity_id
_entity_poly.type
_entity_poly.pdbx_seq_one_letter_code
_entity_poly.pdbx_strand_id
1 'polypeptide(L)'
;AAVFACTVKTVSEAKPAAIDDDLAKKFGAENLAALKGQISDRLEAEYMGAARAVMKRSLLDQLDELVSFALPTTLVDAEASQIAHQLWHEENPEVHDHNHGSVETSDEHKTLAVRRVRLGLLLAEIGRKADVQVTDAEMTQAVMNQARQHPGQERQYFEFVQKNPQMQQQLRAPIFEDKVVDFIVSGATV
;
A
#
# COMPACT_ATOMS: atom_id res chain seq x y z
N ALA A 1 -51.44 3.29 5.14
CA ALA A 1 -50.75 3.91 6.29
C ALA A 1 -50.72 2.86 7.41
N ALA A 2 -49.55 2.58 7.98
CA ALA A 2 -49.37 1.70 9.13
C ALA A 2 -49.20 2.58 10.40
N VAL A 3 -49.85 2.20 11.48
CA VAL A 3 -49.73 2.87 12.77
C VAL A 3 -48.99 1.97 13.72
N PHE A 4 -47.87 2.45 14.25
CA PHE A 4 -47.07 1.72 15.24
C PHE A 4 -47.29 2.32 16.63
N ALA A 5 -47.74 1.51 17.59
CA ALA A 5 -47.84 1.89 18.99
C ALA A 5 -46.51 1.56 19.66
N CYS A 6 -45.71 2.56 20.01
CA CYS A 6 -44.42 2.40 20.66
C CYS A 6 -44.48 2.79 22.13
N THR A 7 -43.96 1.92 23.01
CA THR A 7 -43.79 2.24 24.42
C THR A 7 -42.30 2.33 24.73
N VAL A 8 -41.84 3.52 25.15
CA VAL A 8 -40.44 3.73 25.56
C VAL A 8 -40.19 2.99 26.87
N LYS A 9 -39.34 1.98 26.85
CA LYS A 9 -38.99 1.17 28.04
C LYS A 9 -37.84 1.75 28.84
N THR A 10 -36.87 2.38 28.14
CA THR A 10 -35.64 2.89 28.76
C THR A 10 -35.19 4.10 28.03
N VAL A 11 -34.79 5.13 28.75
CA VAL A 11 -34.08 6.30 28.22
C VAL A 11 -32.67 6.29 28.81
N SER A 12 -31.64 6.29 27.97
CA SER A 12 -30.25 6.28 28.40
C SER A 12 -29.55 7.56 27.99
N GLU A 13 -28.77 8.14 28.89
CA GLU A 13 -27.92 9.30 28.62
C GLU A 13 -26.47 8.82 28.47
N ALA A 14 -25.75 9.38 27.48
CA ALA A 14 -24.34 9.09 27.29
C ALA A 14 -23.54 9.75 28.43
N LYS A 15 -22.89 8.93 29.26
CA LYS A 15 -21.98 9.40 30.31
C LYS A 15 -20.54 9.18 29.85
N PRO A 16 -19.66 10.21 29.92
CA PRO A 16 -18.24 10.02 29.63
C PRO A 16 -17.65 8.91 30.50
N ALA A 17 -16.94 7.98 29.88
CA ALA A 17 -16.22 6.94 30.61
C ALA A 17 -15.04 7.55 31.36
N ALA A 18 -14.79 7.09 32.58
CA ALA A 18 -13.57 7.41 33.30
C ALA A 18 -12.37 6.78 32.58
N ILE A 19 -11.28 7.54 32.49
CA ILE A 19 -10.02 7.06 31.90
C ILE A 19 -9.19 6.42 33.01
N ASP A 20 -9.49 5.16 33.29
CA ASP A 20 -8.94 4.39 34.41
C ASP A 20 -8.55 2.94 33.96
N ASP A 21 -8.14 2.14 34.92
CA ASP A 21 -7.75 0.75 34.68
C ASP A 21 -8.93 -0.13 34.26
N ASP A 22 -10.15 0.22 34.61
CA ASP A 22 -11.34 -0.53 34.17
C ASP A 22 -11.64 -0.29 32.70
N LEU A 23 -11.40 0.93 32.22
CA LEU A 23 -11.44 1.22 30.80
C LEU A 23 -10.34 0.44 30.07
N ALA A 24 -9.12 0.41 30.59
CA ALA A 24 -8.00 -0.30 29.98
C ALA A 24 -8.29 -1.81 29.83
N LYS A 25 -8.88 -2.44 30.85
CA LYS A 25 -9.27 -3.85 30.79
C LYS A 25 -10.33 -4.13 29.72
N LYS A 26 -11.27 -3.20 29.48
CA LYS A 26 -12.26 -3.34 28.41
C LYS A 26 -11.61 -3.32 27.02
N PHE A 27 -10.47 -2.67 26.86
CA PHE A 27 -9.66 -2.68 25.64
C PHE A 27 -8.59 -3.79 25.59
N GLY A 28 -8.59 -4.70 26.60
CA GLY A 28 -7.67 -5.84 26.64
C GLY A 28 -6.27 -5.51 27.17
N ALA A 29 -6.10 -4.36 27.80
CA ALA A 29 -4.85 -3.98 28.47
C ALA A 29 -4.91 -4.28 29.97
N GLU A 30 -3.77 -4.55 30.60
CA GLU A 30 -3.70 -4.88 32.03
C GLU A 30 -4.07 -3.69 32.92
N ASN A 31 -3.66 -2.49 32.53
CA ASN A 31 -3.89 -1.23 33.24
C ASN A 31 -3.80 -0.04 32.29
N LEU A 32 -4.11 1.15 32.79
CA LEU A 32 -4.13 2.38 32.00
C LEU A 32 -2.74 2.73 31.42
N ALA A 33 -1.65 2.44 32.14
CA ALA A 33 -0.30 2.69 31.63
C ALA A 33 0.01 1.79 30.42
N ALA A 34 -0.35 0.51 30.47
CA ALA A 34 -0.20 -0.42 29.37
C ALA A 34 -1.04 -0.01 28.16
N LEU A 35 -2.30 0.43 28.37
CA LEU A 35 -3.16 0.93 27.30
C LEU A 35 -2.55 2.16 26.62
N LYS A 36 -2.05 3.12 27.41
CA LYS A 36 -1.36 4.31 26.87
C LYS A 36 -0.11 3.93 26.07
N GLY A 37 0.68 2.97 26.57
CA GLY A 37 1.83 2.43 25.85
C GLY A 37 1.44 1.86 24.48
N GLN A 38 0.45 0.96 24.44
CA GLN A 38 -0.05 0.38 23.19
C GLN A 38 -0.55 1.42 22.19
N ILE A 39 -1.24 2.46 22.69
CA ILE A 39 -1.71 3.57 21.83
C ILE A 39 -0.51 4.39 21.32
N SER A 40 0.46 4.68 22.18
CA SER A 40 1.68 5.41 21.80
C SER A 40 2.46 4.67 20.73
N ASP A 41 2.71 3.38 20.92
CA ASP A 41 3.44 2.52 19.98
C ASP A 41 2.72 2.45 18.63
N ARG A 42 1.39 2.35 18.66
CA ARG A 42 0.58 2.35 17.43
C ARG A 42 0.66 3.68 16.69
N LEU A 43 0.52 4.80 17.40
CA LEU A 43 0.63 6.13 16.80
C LEU A 43 2.04 6.37 16.25
N GLU A 44 3.08 5.96 16.99
CA GLU A 44 4.45 6.05 16.52
C GLU A 44 4.66 5.26 15.23
N ALA A 45 4.15 4.02 15.15
CA ALA A 45 4.21 3.22 13.92
C ALA A 45 3.45 3.88 12.75
N GLU A 46 2.28 4.49 13.00
CA GLU A 46 1.51 5.22 11.99
C GLU A 46 2.28 6.47 11.49
N TYR A 47 2.85 7.26 12.40
CA TYR A 47 3.66 8.43 12.04
C TYR A 47 4.96 8.05 11.31
N MET A 48 5.63 6.99 11.75
CA MET A 48 6.81 6.46 11.06
C MET A 48 6.48 6.02 9.64
N GLY A 49 5.35 5.34 9.45
CA GLY A 49 4.86 4.95 8.12
C GLY A 49 4.59 6.16 7.21
N ALA A 50 3.91 7.18 7.74
CA ALA A 50 3.62 8.41 7.00
C ALA A 50 4.90 9.18 6.65
N ALA A 51 5.82 9.34 7.60
CA ALA A 51 7.11 10.00 7.39
C ALA A 51 7.95 9.26 6.33
N ARG A 52 7.98 7.92 6.38
CA ARG A 52 8.65 7.09 5.38
C ARG A 52 8.07 7.30 3.97
N ALA A 53 6.75 7.37 3.84
CA ALA A 53 6.10 7.62 2.55
C ALA A 53 6.48 8.99 1.96
N VAL A 54 6.52 10.04 2.79
CA VAL A 54 6.95 11.38 2.39
C VAL A 54 8.43 11.38 1.98
N MET A 55 9.29 10.76 2.77
CA MET A 55 10.72 10.62 2.49
C MET A 55 10.96 9.87 1.17
N LYS A 56 10.29 8.72 0.97
CA LYS A 56 10.37 7.93 -0.26
C LYS A 56 9.98 8.77 -1.48
N ARG A 57 8.86 9.50 -1.38
CA ARG A 57 8.40 10.38 -2.47
C ARG A 57 9.45 11.45 -2.79
N SER A 58 9.96 12.16 -1.79
CA SER A 58 10.97 13.19 -1.97
C SER A 58 12.25 12.64 -2.59
N LEU A 59 12.70 11.46 -2.15
CA LEU A 59 13.85 10.77 -2.73
C LEU A 59 13.62 10.43 -4.20
N LEU A 60 12.48 9.86 -4.55
CA LEU A 60 12.16 9.50 -5.92
C LEU A 60 12.02 10.72 -6.82
N ASP A 61 11.48 11.85 -6.32
CA ASP A 61 11.42 13.12 -7.04
C ASP A 61 12.84 13.62 -7.38
N GLN A 62 13.75 13.62 -6.41
CA GLN A 62 15.15 14.01 -6.62
C GLN A 62 15.88 13.06 -7.57
N LEU A 63 15.67 11.75 -7.47
CA LEU A 63 16.27 10.78 -8.37
C LEU A 63 15.79 10.96 -9.81
N ASP A 64 14.53 11.29 -10.02
CA ASP A 64 13.98 11.56 -11.37
C ASP A 64 14.60 12.80 -12.00
N GLU A 65 14.88 13.85 -11.22
CA GLU A 65 15.54 15.07 -11.66
C GLU A 65 17.03 14.87 -11.97
N LEU A 66 17.70 14.01 -11.19
CA LEU A 66 19.15 13.77 -11.31
C LEU A 66 19.54 12.92 -12.51
N VAL A 67 18.63 12.11 -13.05
CA VAL A 67 18.95 11.16 -14.11
C VAL A 67 18.19 11.45 -15.40
N SER A 68 18.93 11.34 -16.53
CA SER A 68 18.34 11.43 -17.86
C SER A 68 19.01 10.38 -18.76
N PHE A 69 18.22 9.47 -19.30
CA PHE A 69 18.67 8.46 -20.26
C PHE A 69 17.51 8.08 -21.20
N ALA A 70 17.87 7.50 -22.35
CA ALA A 70 16.88 7.06 -23.32
C ALA A 70 16.05 5.89 -22.77
N LEU A 71 14.73 6.01 -22.85
CA LEU A 71 13.80 4.97 -22.43
C LEU A 71 13.29 4.16 -23.62
N PRO A 72 13.10 2.83 -23.46
CA PRO A 72 12.44 2.02 -24.47
C PRO A 72 10.98 2.48 -24.65
N THR A 73 10.64 2.91 -25.86
CA THR A 73 9.30 3.45 -26.17
C THR A 73 8.20 2.41 -25.88
N THR A 74 8.46 1.14 -26.19
CA THR A 74 7.53 0.04 -25.95
C THR A 74 7.17 -0.12 -24.47
N LEU A 75 8.12 0.11 -23.53
CA LEU A 75 7.86 0.07 -22.11
C LEU A 75 7.03 1.28 -21.66
N VAL A 76 7.35 2.47 -22.19
CA VAL A 76 6.61 3.69 -21.88
C VAL A 76 5.17 3.59 -22.39
N ASP A 77 4.95 3.10 -23.60
CA ASP A 77 3.63 2.95 -24.17
C ASP A 77 2.78 1.90 -23.40
N ALA A 78 3.40 0.79 -23.02
CA ALA A 78 2.74 -0.23 -22.20
C ALA A 78 2.34 0.31 -20.82
N GLU A 79 3.24 1.03 -20.15
CA GLU A 79 2.97 1.64 -18.85
C GLU A 79 1.91 2.75 -18.97
N ALA A 80 1.94 3.59 -20.01
CA ALA A 80 0.93 4.61 -20.24
C ALA A 80 -0.47 3.99 -20.41
N SER A 81 -0.57 2.88 -21.14
CA SER A 81 -1.80 2.13 -21.32
C SER A 81 -2.32 1.57 -19.99
N GLN A 82 -1.42 1.05 -19.16
CA GLN A 82 -1.76 0.51 -17.84
C GLN A 82 -2.24 1.60 -16.88
N ILE A 83 -1.59 2.77 -16.88
CA ILE A 83 -2.01 3.95 -16.10
C ILE A 83 -3.40 4.40 -16.55
N ALA A 84 -3.64 4.53 -17.85
CA ALA A 84 -4.93 4.93 -18.38
C ALA A 84 -6.04 3.98 -17.94
N HIS A 85 -5.79 2.67 -18.01
CA HIS A 85 -6.72 1.64 -17.53
C HIS A 85 -7.00 1.76 -16.04
N GLN A 86 -5.97 1.95 -15.23
CA GLN A 86 -6.11 2.06 -13.79
C GLN A 86 -6.97 3.28 -13.41
N LEU A 87 -6.64 4.46 -13.96
CA LEU A 87 -7.38 5.69 -13.69
C LEU A 87 -8.83 5.60 -14.17
N TRP A 88 -9.05 4.98 -15.33
CA TRP A 88 -10.40 4.75 -15.85
C TRP A 88 -11.25 3.90 -14.89
N HIS A 89 -10.68 2.85 -14.29
CA HIS A 89 -11.38 2.03 -13.29
C HIS A 89 -11.63 2.77 -11.98
N GLU A 90 -10.71 3.65 -11.57
CA GLU A 90 -10.90 4.51 -10.39
C GLU A 90 -12.06 5.51 -10.60
N GLU A 91 -12.21 6.01 -11.83
CA GLU A 91 -13.34 6.89 -12.21
C GLU A 91 -14.64 6.14 -12.45
N ASN A 92 -14.58 4.85 -12.80
CA ASN A 92 -15.72 4.01 -13.10
C ASN A 92 -15.80 2.76 -12.21
N PRO A 93 -15.96 2.93 -10.87
CA PRO A 93 -15.89 1.82 -9.91
C PRO A 93 -17.00 0.78 -10.05
N GLU A 94 -18.09 1.14 -10.75
CA GLU A 94 -19.24 0.26 -11.02
C GLU A 94 -18.93 -0.78 -12.12
N VAL A 95 -17.88 -0.55 -12.94
CA VAL A 95 -17.55 -1.43 -14.06
C VAL A 95 -16.53 -2.47 -13.60
N HIS A 96 -17.02 -3.66 -13.35
CA HIS A 96 -16.19 -4.80 -12.93
C HIS A 96 -15.69 -5.65 -14.11
N ASP A 97 -16.15 -5.38 -15.32
CA ASP A 97 -15.77 -6.12 -16.52
C ASP A 97 -14.56 -5.44 -17.21
N HIS A 98 -13.52 -6.22 -17.50
CA HIS A 98 -12.34 -5.77 -18.23
C HIS A 98 -12.57 -5.73 -19.76
N ASN A 99 -13.79 -5.92 -20.23
CA ASN A 99 -14.14 -6.01 -21.65
C ASN A 99 -14.59 -4.66 -22.26
N HIS A 100 -14.18 -3.54 -21.65
CA HIS A 100 -14.58 -2.18 -22.07
C HIS A 100 -13.76 -1.59 -23.23
N GLY A 101 -12.96 -2.41 -23.94
CA GLY A 101 -12.11 -1.96 -25.03
C GLY A 101 -10.81 -1.24 -24.57
N SER A 102 -10.06 -0.71 -25.53
CA SER A 102 -8.83 0.04 -25.22
C SER A 102 -9.18 1.44 -24.68
N VAL A 103 -8.61 1.78 -23.52
CA VAL A 103 -8.69 3.14 -22.96
C VAL A 103 -7.67 4.00 -23.70
N GLU A 104 -8.08 5.19 -24.16
CA GLU A 104 -7.21 6.10 -24.86
C GLU A 104 -6.15 6.71 -23.89
N THR A 105 -4.90 6.72 -24.31
CA THR A 105 -3.80 7.28 -23.52
C THR A 105 -3.62 8.77 -23.79
N SER A 106 -3.67 9.59 -22.75
CA SER A 106 -3.39 11.03 -22.80
C SER A 106 -1.88 11.33 -22.68
N ASP A 107 -1.50 12.57 -22.95
CA ASP A 107 -0.12 13.04 -22.74
C ASP A 107 0.25 13.04 -21.25
N GLU A 108 -0.70 13.24 -20.36
CA GLU A 108 -0.51 13.11 -18.90
C GLU A 108 -0.15 11.67 -18.53
N HIS A 109 -0.86 10.67 -19.07
CA HIS A 109 -0.54 9.25 -18.85
C HIS A 109 0.86 8.91 -19.33
N LYS A 110 1.28 9.46 -20.50
CA LYS A 110 2.64 9.26 -21.02
C LYS A 110 3.69 9.92 -20.14
N THR A 111 3.43 11.11 -19.61
CA THR A 111 4.36 11.80 -18.70
C THR A 111 4.57 10.99 -17.42
N LEU A 112 3.49 10.48 -16.83
CA LEU A 112 3.56 9.59 -15.66
C LEU A 112 4.29 8.28 -15.99
N ALA A 113 4.04 7.71 -17.18
CA ALA A 113 4.69 6.48 -17.63
C ALA A 113 6.20 6.66 -17.81
N VAL A 114 6.62 7.75 -18.43
CA VAL A 114 8.05 8.12 -18.59
C VAL A 114 8.74 8.15 -17.23
N ARG A 115 8.14 8.81 -16.25
CA ARG A 115 8.69 8.89 -14.90
C ARG A 115 8.76 7.51 -14.24
N ARG A 116 7.67 6.72 -14.29
CA ARG A 116 7.64 5.38 -13.68
C ARG A 116 8.65 4.44 -14.31
N VAL A 117 8.74 4.41 -15.62
CA VAL A 117 9.72 3.57 -16.34
C VAL A 117 11.15 3.99 -16.02
N ARG A 118 11.44 5.30 -15.99
CA ARG A 118 12.77 5.82 -15.65
C ARG A 118 13.17 5.40 -14.24
N LEU A 119 12.33 5.67 -13.25
CA LEU A 119 12.59 5.30 -11.86
C LEU A 119 12.69 3.79 -11.67
N GLY A 120 11.80 3.02 -12.30
CA GLY A 120 11.84 1.56 -12.25
C GLY A 120 13.15 0.98 -12.77
N LEU A 121 13.63 1.44 -13.92
CA LEU A 121 14.92 1.01 -14.49
C LEU A 121 16.10 1.45 -13.63
N LEU A 122 16.06 2.67 -13.08
CA LEU A 122 17.11 3.16 -12.19
C LEU A 122 17.19 2.33 -10.91
N LEU A 123 16.06 2.12 -10.24
CA LEU A 123 16.01 1.33 -9.00
C LEU A 123 16.40 -0.13 -9.24
N ALA A 124 15.99 -0.71 -10.37
CA ALA A 124 16.41 -2.06 -10.75
C ALA A 124 17.93 -2.16 -10.89
N GLU A 125 18.57 -1.18 -11.53
CA GLU A 125 20.03 -1.17 -11.69
C GLU A 125 20.77 -0.92 -10.36
N ILE A 126 20.26 -0.02 -9.51
CA ILE A 126 20.83 0.20 -8.17
C ILE A 126 20.71 -1.08 -7.34
N GLY A 127 19.54 -1.70 -7.30
CA GLY A 127 19.32 -2.92 -6.55
C GLY A 127 20.17 -4.10 -7.06
N ARG A 128 20.35 -4.21 -8.36
CA ARG A 128 21.24 -5.20 -8.97
C ARG A 128 22.69 -4.98 -8.54
N LYS A 129 23.19 -3.75 -8.54
CA LYS A 129 24.56 -3.41 -8.13
C LYS A 129 24.78 -3.59 -6.63
N ALA A 130 23.76 -3.35 -5.83
CA ALA A 130 23.80 -3.50 -4.37
C ALA A 130 23.44 -4.93 -3.90
N ASP A 131 23.21 -5.87 -4.83
CA ASP A 131 22.77 -7.24 -4.55
C ASP A 131 21.55 -7.31 -3.61
N VAL A 132 20.58 -6.40 -3.82
CA VAL A 132 19.34 -6.39 -3.06
C VAL A 132 18.48 -7.58 -3.45
N GLN A 133 18.18 -8.43 -2.48
CA GLN A 133 17.38 -9.64 -2.68
C GLN A 133 16.09 -9.55 -1.87
N VAL A 134 14.98 -9.97 -2.48
CA VAL A 134 13.72 -10.20 -1.75
C VAL A 134 13.69 -11.65 -1.30
N THR A 135 13.67 -11.87 0.00
CA THR A 135 13.69 -13.20 0.61
C THR A 135 12.33 -13.89 0.55
N ASP A 136 12.31 -15.21 0.67
CA ASP A 136 11.06 -15.98 0.72
C ASP A 136 10.22 -15.63 1.97
N ALA A 137 10.88 -15.25 3.06
CA ALA A 137 10.19 -14.79 4.28
C ALA A 137 9.43 -13.48 4.05
N GLU A 138 10.04 -12.50 3.37
CA GLU A 138 9.40 -11.23 3.01
C GLU A 138 8.23 -11.45 2.04
N MET A 139 8.40 -12.33 1.06
CA MET A 139 7.32 -12.73 0.15
C MET A 139 6.16 -13.38 0.89
N THR A 140 6.47 -14.32 1.79
CA THR A 140 5.44 -14.99 2.61
C THR A 140 4.67 -13.98 3.45
N GLN A 141 5.38 -13.04 4.09
CA GLN A 141 4.75 -11.99 4.89
C GLN A 141 3.85 -11.08 4.05
N ALA A 142 4.27 -10.71 2.84
CA ALA A 142 3.47 -9.91 1.92
C ALA A 142 2.19 -10.64 1.50
N VAL A 143 2.32 -11.92 1.14
CA VAL A 143 1.16 -12.76 0.79
C VAL A 143 0.20 -12.88 1.98
N MET A 144 0.70 -13.09 3.19
CA MET A 144 -0.13 -13.18 4.41
C MET A 144 -0.85 -11.86 4.71
N ASN A 145 -0.17 -10.73 4.54
CA ASN A 145 -0.77 -9.42 4.75
C ASN A 145 -1.90 -9.15 3.76
N GLN A 146 -1.69 -9.52 2.49
CA GLN A 146 -2.72 -9.38 1.46
C GLN A 146 -3.88 -10.37 1.69
N ALA A 147 -3.59 -11.61 2.07
CA ALA A 147 -4.60 -12.63 2.36
C ALA A 147 -5.55 -12.21 3.49
N ARG A 148 -5.07 -11.47 4.50
CA ARG A 148 -5.91 -10.92 5.58
C ARG A 148 -7.00 -9.96 5.10
N GLN A 149 -6.85 -9.40 3.91
CA GLN A 149 -7.89 -8.56 3.29
C GLN A 149 -9.04 -9.39 2.70
N HIS A 150 -8.89 -10.73 2.63
CA HIS A 150 -9.89 -11.68 2.13
C HIS A 150 -10.29 -12.70 3.22
N PRO A 151 -11.04 -12.29 4.28
CA PRO A 151 -11.38 -13.16 5.41
C PRO A 151 -12.11 -14.42 4.95
N GLY A 152 -11.65 -15.59 5.41
CA GLY A 152 -12.21 -16.89 5.04
C GLY A 152 -11.71 -17.48 3.74
N GLN A 153 -10.88 -16.75 2.97
CA GLN A 153 -10.30 -17.22 1.70
C GLN A 153 -8.76 -17.16 1.71
N GLU A 154 -8.15 -16.98 2.87
CA GLU A 154 -6.72 -16.75 3.02
C GLU A 154 -5.88 -17.89 2.40
N ARG A 155 -6.33 -19.14 2.60
CA ARG A 155 -5.66 -20.31 2.03
C ARG A 155 -5.78 -20.34 0.50
N GLN A 156 -6.95 -20.03 -0.05
CA GLN A 156 -7.18 -20.01 -1.50
C GLN A 156 -6.34 -18.91 -2.15
N TYR A 157 -6.25 -17.75 -1.51
CA TYR A 157 -5.41 -16.65 -1.98
C TYR A 157 -3.93 -17.05 -2.00
N PHE A 158 -3.45 -17.69 -0.93
CA PHE A 158 -2.08 -18.19 -0.87
C PHE A 158 -1.77 -19.18 -1.98
N GLU A 159 -2.62 -20.18 -2.19
CA GLU A 159 -2.47 -21.16 -3.27
C GLU A 159 -2.53 -20.51 -4.66
N PHE A 160 -3.38 -19.50 -4.83
CA PHE A 160 -3.48 -18.74 -6.08
C PHE A 160 -2.19 -17.99 -6.39
N VAL A 161 -1.64 -17.24 -5.42
CA VAL A 161 -0.37 -16.52 -5.59
C VAL A 161 0.76 -17.49 -5.88
N GLN A 162 0.82 -18.63 -5.18
CA GLN A 162 1.86 -19.63 -5.37
C GLN A 162 1.88 -20.23 -6.80
N LYS A 163 0.71 -20.37 -7.40
CA LYS A 163 0.54 -20.91 -8.77
C LYS A 163 0.64 -19.86 -9.87
N ASN A 164 0.65 -18.56 -9.52
CA ASN A 164 0.64 -17.46 -10.48
C ASN A 164 1.93 -16.63 -10.40
N PRO A 165 2.91 -16.87 -11.30
CA PRO A 165 4.18 -16.14 -11.32
C PRO A 165 4.02 -14.63 -11.50
N GLN A 166 3.00 -14.19 -12.25
CA GLN A 166 2.73 -12.77 -12.46
C GLN A 166 2.31 -12.09 -11.16
N MET A 167 1.44 -12.74 -10.37
CA MET A 167 1.03 -12.23 -9.06
C MET A 167 2.19 -12.19 -8.07
N GLN A 168 3.07 -13.22 -8.10
CA GLN A 168 4.30 -13.20 -7.30
C GLN A 168 5.18 -12.01 -7.65
N GLN A 169 5.33 -11.71 -8.95
CA GLN A 169 6.13 -10.57 -9.40
C GLN A 169 5.50 -9.23 -8.98
N GLN A 170 4.18 -9.10 -9.05
CA GLN A 170 3.47 -7.90 -8.58
C GLN A 170 3.66 -7.67 -7.08
N LEU A 171 3.69 -8.72 -6.26
CA LEU A 171 3.96 -8.61 -4.83
C LEU A 171 5.44 -8.37 -4.52
N ARG A 172 6.34 -8.91 -5.34
CA ARG A 172 7.80 -8.77 -5.17
C ARG A 172 8.29 -7.36 -5.49
N ALA A 173 7.72 -6.73 -6.52
CA ALA A 173 8.18 -5.45 -7.03
C ALA A 173 8.18 -4.33 -5.95
N PRO A 174 7.11 -4.09 -5.20
CA PRO A 174 7.11 -3.06 -4.16
C PRO A 174 8.07 -3.37 -3.01
N ILE A 175 8.23 -4.65 -2.63
CA ILE A 175 9.20 -5.05 -1.59
C ILE A 175 10.63 -4.75 -2.05
N PHE A 176 10.95 -5.10 -3.29
CA PHE A 176 12.25 -4.81 -3.88
C PHE A 176 12.52 -3.30 -3.92
N GLU A 177 11.56 -2.52 -4.40
CA GLU A 177 11.64 -1.06 -4.44
C GLU A 177 11.90 -0.45 -3.06
N ASP A 178 11.15 -0.88 -2.05
CA ASP A 178 11.33 -0.41 -0.67
C ASP A 178 12.71 -0.75 -0.11
N LYS A 179 13.23 -1.93 -0.40
CA LYS A 179 14.59 -2.33 0.02
C LYS A 179 15.68 -1.53 -0.69
N VAL A 180 15.49 -1.19 -1.97
CA VAL A 180 16.42 -0.32 -2.70
C VAL A 180 16.39 1.10 -2.15
N VAL A 181 15.21 1.62 -1.83
CA VAL A 181 15.04 2.92 -1.17
C VAL A 181 15.75 2.93 0.20
N ASP A 182 15.58 1.87 1.01
CA ASP A 182 16.27 1.74 2.28
C ASP A 182 17.79 1.70 2.12
N PHE A 183 18.28 0.99 1.12
CA PHE A 183 19.70 0.96 0.81
C PHE A 183 20.23 2.36 0.47
N ILE A 184 19.53 3.12 -0.37
CA ILE A 184 19.93 4.49 -0.73
C ILE A 184 19.93 5.39 0.51
N VAL A 185 18.85 5.34 1.31
CA VAL A 185 18.72 6.16 2.53
C VAL A 185 19.80 5.82 3.55
N SER A 186 20.16 4.54 3.72
CA SER A 186 21.21 4.12 4.63
C SER A 186 22.60 4.65 4.26
N GLY A 187 22.84 4.91 2.98
CA GLY A 187 24.06 5.52 2.47
C GLY A 187 24.03 7.05 2.41
N ALA A 188 22.87 7.67 2.64
CA ALA A 188 22.75 9.13 2.63
C ALA A 188 23.29 9.72 3.92
N THR A 189 24.12 10.75 3.80
CA THR A 189 24.57 11.57 4.94
C THR A 189 23.54 12.68 5.15
N VAL A 190 22.92 12.71 6.32
CA VAL A 190 21.99 13.78 6.74
C VAL A 190 22.78 14.86 7.43
#